data_3b12c90ce483376204b3a052e0a1d228
#
_entry.id   3b12c90ce483376204b3a052e0a1d228
#
_cell.length_a   1.000
_cell.length_b   1.000
_cell.length_c   1.000
_cell.angle_alpha   90.00
_cell.angle_beta   90.00
_cell.angle_gamma   90.00
#
_symmetry.space_group_name_H-M   'P 1'
#
loop_
_entity.id
_entity.type
_entity.pdbx_description
1 polymer ?
#
loop_
_entity_poly.entity_id
_entity_poly.type
_entity_poly.pdbx_seq_one_letter_code
_entity_poly.pdbx_strand_id
1 'polypeptide(L)'
;MHTFELPSGIEIELREMTGAEEELLTNQRLIRTGDAVNQALKNCIVRLGDNDEPTVKDVLDLLSGDRLFILVRLRQVSLGDEVELELTCPNTACRASNAVTVNLEELEVTPYGEEREFAFTLPGSGRKVRFSYLDGNKEKRLAALKEPSISSAMLIRIIDVDGAPPSKKLMNDMSMRDRSAL
;
A
#
# COMPACT_ATOMS: atom_id res chain seq x y z
N MET A 1 -6.66 -21.23 -10.68
CA MET A 1 -7.27 -20.09 -9.96
C MET A 1 -7.15 -20.33 -8.48
N HIS A 2 -6.91 -19.29 -7.70
CA HIS A 2 -6.60 -19.38 -6.28
C HIS A 2 -7.49 -18.41 -5.52
N THR A 3 -8.18 -18.89 -4.48
CA THR A 3 -9.09 -18.08 -3.67
C THR A 3 -8.42 -17.71 -2.36
N PHE A 4 -8.54 -16.43 -1.97
CA PHE A 4 -8.00 -15.89 -0.72
C PHE A 4 -9.03 -14.96 -0.07
N GLU A 5 -8.89 -14.77 1.23
CA GLU A 5 -9.57 -13.71 1.97
C GLU A 5 -8.57 -12.58 2.22
N LEU A 6 -8.92 -11.36 1.81
CA LEU A 6 -8.12 -10.16 2.05
C LEU A 6 -8.10 -9.78 3.53
N PRO A 7 -7.10 -9.05 4.00
CA PRO A 7 -7.09 -8.49 5.36
C PRO A 7 -8.35 -7.70 5.71
N SER A 8 -9.04 -7.12 4.73
CA SER A 8 -10.33 -6.43 4.90
C SER A 8 -11.54 -7.35 5.01
N GLY A 9 -11.38 -8.67 4.86
CA GLY A 9 -12.46 -9.67 4.87
C GLY A 9 -13.14 -9.88 3.52
N ILE A 10 -12.67 -9.25 2.45
CA ILE A 10 -13.23 -9.45 1.09
C ILE A 10 -12.61 -10.72 0.49
N GLU A 11 -13.46 -11.60 -0.04
CA GLU A 11 -12.98 -12.76 -0.79
C GLU A 11 -12.49 -12.35 -2.18
N ILE A 12 -11.37 -12.91 -2.62
CA ILE A 12 -10.77 -12.62 -3.92
C ILE A 12 -10.35 -13.91 -4.63
N GLU A 13 -10.51 -13.94 -5.95
CA GLU A 13 -10.01 -15.00 -6.81
C GLU A 13 -8.92 -14.46 -7.75
N LEU A 14 -7.75 -15.11 -7.75
CA LEU A 14 -6.58 -14.72 -8.51
C LEU A 14 -6.22 -15.77 -9.55
N ARG A 15 -5.76 -15.34 -10.72
CA ARG A 15 -4.97 -16.15 -11.65
C ARG A 15 -3.48 -15.83 -11.53
N GLU A 16 -2.65 -16.74 -11.94
CA GLU A 16 -1.21 -16.49 -12.08
C GLU A 16 -0.91 -15.34 -13.05
N MET A 17 0.22 -14.67 -12.82
CA MET A 17 0.78 -13.72 -13.78
C MET A 17 1.29 -14.43 -15.02
N THR A 18 1.29 -13.70 -16.12
CA THR A 18 1.86 -14.10 -17.41
C THR A 18 2.90 -13.06 -17.85
N GLY A 19 3.57 -13.30 -18.98
CA GLY A 19 4.47 -12.29 -19.56
C GLY A 19 3.80 -10.94 -19.85
N ALA A 20 2.48 -10.90 -20.01
CA ALA A 20 1.77 -9.64 -20.19
C ALA A 20 1.84 -8.74 -18.94
N GLU A 21 1.70 -9.32 -17.75
CA GLU A 21 1.84 -8.58 -16.49
C GLU A 21 3.31 -8.21 -16.21
N GLU A 22 4.27 -9.07 -16.59
CA GLU A 22 5.68 -8.76 -16.50
C GLU A 22 6.04 -7.53 -17.36
N GLU A 23 5.54 -7.45 -18.59
CA GLU A 23 5.71 -6.28 -19.46
C GLU A 23 5.11 -5.01 -18.85
N LEU A 24 3.94 -5.09 -18.20
CA LEU A 24 3.35 -3.96 -17.49
C LEU A 24 4.23 -3.49 -16.33
N LEU A 25 4.73 -4.43 -15.52
CA LEU A 25 5.54 -4.14 -14.34
C LEU A 25 6.95 -3.61 -14.68
N THR A 26 7.45 -3.87 -15.88
CA THR A 26 8.73 -3.33 -16.38
C THR A 26 8.58 -2.06 -17.20
N ASN A 27 7.36 -1.64 -17.53
CA ASN A 27 7.09 -0.45 -18.34
C ASN A 27 7.37 0.84 -17.57
N GLN A 28 8.47 1.52 -17.93
CA GLN A 28 8.93 2.74 -17.24
C GLN A 28 7.90 3.88 -17.19
N ARG A 29 7.05 4.00 -18.23
CA ARG A 29 5.99 5.01 -18.24
C ARG A 29 4.92 4.71 -17.20
N LEU A 30 4.45 3.47 -17.13
CA LEU A 30 3.44 3.03 -16.17
C LEU A 30 3.98 3.06 -14.72
N ILE A 31 5.24 2.70 -14.53
CA ILE A 31 5.92 2.80 -13.22
C ILE A 31 5.91 4.24 -12.72
N ARG A 32 6.29 5.20 -13.56
CA ARG A 32 6.34 6.63 -13.19
C ARG A 32 4.98 7.22 -12.85
N THR A 33 3.89 6.71 -13.42
CA THR A 33 2.51 7.15 -13.12
C THR A 33 1.88 6.37 -11.96
N GLY A 34 2.53 5.30 -11.47
CA GLY A 34 1.98 4.39 -10.47
C GLY A 34 0.89 3.46 -11.03
N ASP A 35 0.73 3.39 -12.37
CA ASP A 35 -0.32 2.61 -13.00
C ASP A 35 0.07 1.15 -13.28
N ALA A 36 1.37 0.83 -13.31
CA ALA A 36 1.86 -0.52 -13.61
C ALA A 36 1.26 -1.58 -12.68
N VAL A 37 1.36 -1.36 -11.37
CA VAL A 37 0.80 -2.26 -10.36
C VAL A 37 -0.72 -2.33 -10.46
N ASN A 38 -1.41 -1.20 -10.64
CA ASN A 38 -2.86 -1.16 -10.74
C ASN A 38 -3.39 -2.00 -11.91
N GLN A 39 -2.73 -1.93 -13.08
CA GLN A 39 -3.10 -2.70 -14.26
C GLN A 39 -2.76 -4.18 -14.10
N ALA A 40 -1.59 -4.51 -13.54
CA ALA A 40 -1.20 -5.89 -13.28
C ALA A 40 -2.17 -6.56 -12.28
N LEU A 41 -2.50 -5.91 -11.17
CA LEU A 41 -3.49 -6.38 -10.21
C LEU A 41 -4.85 -6.60 -10.89
N LYS A 42 -5.37 -5.58 -11.61
CA LYS A 42 -6.65 -5.69 -12.32
C LYS A 42 -6.69 -6.90 -13.27
N ASN A 43 -5.61 -7.16 -13.98
CA ASN A 43 -5.56 -8.27 -14.94
C ASN A 43 -5.54 -9.64 -14.25
N CYS A 44 -4.94 -9.74 -13.08
CA CYS A 44 -4.83 -11.00 -12.33
C CYS A 44 -6.01 -11.28 -11.41
N ILE A 45 -6.78 -10.26 -11.01
CA ILE A 45 -7.99 -10.44 -10.21
C ILE A 45 -9.12 -10.89 -11.13
N VAL A 46 -9.60 -12.11 -10.91
CA VAL A 46 -10.72 -12.71 -11.65
C VAL A 46 -12.04 -12.31 -11.02
N ARG A 47 -12.14 -12.35 -9.68
CA ARG A 47 -13.32 -11.96 -8.90
C ARG A 47 -12.88 -11.19 -7.64
N LEU A 48 -13.66 -10.20 -7.29
CA LEU A 48 -13.46 -9.38 -6.09
C LEU A 48 -14.80 -9.23 -5.34
N GLY A 49 -14.95 -9.94 -4.23
CA GLY A 49 -16.24 -10.10 -3.57
C GLY A 49 -17.29 -10.68 -4.54
N ASP A 50 -18.38 -9.97 -4.73
CA ASP A 50 -19.46 -10.33 -5.66
C ASP A 50 -19.25 -9.82 -7.09
N ASN A 51 -18.13 -9.17 -7.39
CA ASN A 51 -17.83 -8.59 -8.70
C ASN A 51 -16.93 -9.52 -9.53
N ASP A 52 -17.50 -10.14 -10.58
CA ASP A 52 -16.80 -11.05 -11.50
C ASP A 52 -16.00 -10.32 -12.59
N GLU A 53 -16.18 -9.00 -12.75
CA GLU A 53 -15.46 -8.18 -13.73
C GLU A 53 -14.84 -6.94 -13.08
N PRO A 54 -13.87 -7.10 -12.15
CA PRO A 54 -13.27 -5.98 -11.45
C PRO A 54 -12.52 -5.05 -12.41
N THR A 55 -12.66 -3.76 -12.15
CA THR A 55 -12.04 -2.68 -12.93
C THR A 55 -10.81 -2.14 -12.22
N VAL A 56 -10.01 -1.29 -12.89
CA VAL A 56 -8.92 -0.56 -12.24
C VAL A 56 -9.43 0.32 -11.09
N LYS A 57 -10.66 0.83 -11.20
CA LYS A 57 -11.27 1.61 -10.12
C LYS A 57 -11.48 0.76 -8.87
N ASP A 58 -12.00 -0.46 -9.02
CA ASP A 58 -12.21 -1.37 -7.89
C ASP A 58 -10.89 -1.72 -7.20
N VAL A 59 -9.82 -1.92 -7.98
CA VAL A 59 -8.46 -2.14 -7.46
C VAL A 59 -7.93 -0.91 -6.70
N LEU A 60 -8.21 0.30 -7.18
CA LEU A 60 -7.81 1.54 -6.51
C LEU A 60 -8.62 1.81 -5.24
N ASP A 61 -9.83 1.31 -5.14
CA ASP A 61 -10.69 1.45 -3.97
C ASP A 61 -10.31 0.47 -2.83
N LEU A 62 -9.46 -0.54 -3.11
CA LEU A 62 -8.91 -1.44 -2.09
C LEU A 62 -7.96 -0.70 -1.14
N LEU A 63 -7.94 -1.13 0.11
CA LEU A 63 -6.97 -0.65 1.10
C LEU A 63 -5.55 -1.03 0.71
N SER A 64 -4.59 -0.20 1.08
CA SER A 64 -3.17 -0.43 0.74
C SER A 64 -2.64 -1.78 1.22
N GLY A 65 -3.07 -2.25 2.41
CA GLY A 65 -2.69 -3.57 2.92
C GLY A 65 -3.31 -4.71 2.11
N ASP A 66 -4.56 -4.58 1.64
CA ASP A 66 -5.18 -5.57 0.75
C ASP A 66 -4.41 -5.65 -0.56
N ARG A 67 -4.03 -4.52 -1.14
CA ARG A 67 -3.25 -4.44 -2.38
C ARG A 67 -1.87 -5.08 -2.22
N LEU A 68 -1.20 -4.83 -1.09
CA LEU A 68 0.08 -5.46 -0.78
C LEU A 68 -0.09 -6.97 -0.60
N PHE A 69 -1.13 -7.40 0.12
CA PHE A 69 -1.46 -8.81 0.29
C PHE A 69 -1.65 -9.50 -1.06
N ILE A 70 -2.43 -8.90 -1.99
CA ILE A 70 -2.63 -9.44 -3.32
C ILE A 70 -1.30 -9.57 -4.08
N LEU A 71 -0.41 -8.58 -4.02
CA LEU A 71 0.91 -8.64 -4.66
C LEU A 71 1.74 -9.80 -4.12
N VAL A 72 1.75 -10.02 -2.80
CA VAL A 72 2.46 -11.16 -2.18
C VAL A 72 1.85 -12.48 -2.67
N ARG A 73 0.51 -12.60 -2.65
CA ARG A 73 -0.19 -13.82 -3.12
C ARG A 73 0.03 -14.07 -4.61
N LEU A 74 0.03 -13.04 -5.44
CA LEU A 74 0.37 -13.17 -6.87
C LEU A 74 1.79 -13.67 -7.07
N ARG A 75 2.76 -13.16 -6.29
CA ARG A 75 4.14 -13.66 -6.32
C ARG A 75 4.18 -15.14 -5.95
N GLN A 76 3.47 -15.55 -4.88
CA GLN A 76 3.43 -16.94 -4.41
C GLN A 76 2.83 -17.86 -5.47
N VAL A 77 1.65 -17.55 -6.01
CA VAL A 77 0.97 -18.40 -7.00
C VAL A 77 1.68 -18.47 -8.35
N SER A 78 2.47 -17.44 -8.70
CA SER A 78 3.15 -17.36 -10.01
C SER A 78 4.58 -17.91 -9.97
N LEU A 79 5.29 -17.78 -8.84
CA LEU A 79 6.74 -18.04 -8.76
C LEU A 79 7.15 -18.82 -7.51
N GLY A 80 6.18 -19.22 -6.65
CA GLY A 80 6.42 -19.95 -5.40
C GLY A 80 6.71 -19.04 -4.21
N ASP A 81 6.91 -19.65 -3.05
CA ASP A 81 6.97 -18.96 -1.75
C ASP A 81 8.35 -18.42 -1.40
N GLU A 82 9.40 -19.01 -1.92
CA GLU A 82 10.76 -18.59 -1.61
C GLU A 82 11.21 -17.40 -2.42
N VAL A 83 11.78 -16.40 -1.73
CA VAL A 83 12.41 -15.23 -2.33
C VAL A 83 13.87 -15.16 -1.90
N GLU A 84 14.77 -15.30 -2.84
CA GLU A 84 16.20 -15.10 -2.61
C GLU A 84 16.54 -13.60 -2.72
N LEU A 85 17.13 -13.06 -1.67
CA LEU A 85 17.57 -11.66 -1.60
C LEU A 85 19.06 -11.61 -1.38
N GLU A 86 19.74 -10.74 -2.11
CA GLU A 86 21.14 -10.43 -1.90
C GLU A 86 21.23 -9.08 -1.14
N LEU A 87 21.61 -9.14 0.13
CA LEU A 87 21.69 -7.99 1.01
C LEU A 87 23.14 -7.56 1.23
N THR A 88 23.46 -6.31 0.90
CA THR A 88 24.77 -5.75 1.18
C THR A 88 24.82 -5.15 2.58
N CYS A 89 25.84 -5.52 3.36
CA CYS A 89 26.04 -4.96 4.70
C CYS A 89 26.15 -3.42 4.62
N PRO A 90 25.37 -2.66 5.40
CA PRO A 90 25.40 -1.20 5.38
C PRO A 90 26.68 -0.62 6.02
N ASN A 91 27.46 -1.42 6.75
CA ASN A 91 28.74 -0.99 7.29
C ASN A 91 29.74 -0.77 6.14
N THR A 92 30.20 0.47 5.98
CA THR A 92 31.11 0.88 4.91
C THR A 92 32.46 0.17 4.95
N ALA A 93 32.89 -0.32 6.10
CA ALA A 93 34.12 -1.10 6.26
C ALA A 93 33.96 -2.59 5.90
N CYS A 94 32.73 -3.11 5.91
CA CYS A 94 32.44 -4.51 5.65
C CYS A 94 31.97 -4.73 4.21
N ARG A 95 30.81 -4.12 3.83
CA ARG A 95 30.12 -4.28 2.53
C ARG A 95 29.98 -5.72 2.03
N ALA A 96 30.03 -6.70 2.94
CA ALA A 96 29.83 -8.09 2.58
C ALA A 96 28.43 -8.29 2.00
N SER A 97 28.33 -9.06 0.91
CA SER A 97 27.04 -9.51 0.39
C SER A 97 26.62 -10.79 1.11
N ASN A 98 25.34 -10.86 1.51
CA ASN A 98 24.74 -12.00 2.17
C ASN A 98 23.50 -12.42 1.40
N ALA A 99 23.44 -13.67 0.99
CA ALA A 99 22.22 -14.25 0.44
C ALA A 99 21.29 -14.60 1.62
N VAL A 100 20.04 -14.20 1.52
CA VAL A 100 18.97 -14.49 2.48
C VAL A 100 17.77 -15.01 1.73
N THR A 101 17.24 -16.15 2.15
CA THR A 101 15.97 -16.67 1.63
C THR A 101 14.84 -16.28 2.58
N VAL A 102 13.81 -15.66 2.04
CA VAL A 102 12.58 -15.31 2.77
C VAL A 102 11.47 -16.21 2.26
N ASN A 103 10.78 -16.88 3.19
CA ASN A 103 9.58 -17.64 2.87
C ASN A 103 8.34 -16.75 3.07
N LEU A 104 7.60 -16.51 1.98
CA LEU A 104 6.42 -15.65 2.00
C LEU A 104 5.23 -16.25 2.78
N GLU A 105 5.20 -17.57 2.99
CA GLU A 105 4.19 -18.20 3.83
C GLU A 105 4.32 -17.83 5.32
N GLU A 106 5.54 -17.48 5.76
CA GLU A 106 5.83 -17.10 7.14
C GLU A 106 5.44 -15.65 7.47
N LEU A 107 4.99 -14.87 6.46
CA LEU A 107 4.58 -13.50 6.67
C LEU A 107 3.26 -13.45 7.45
N GLU A 108 3.30 -12.82 8.62
CA GLU A 108 2.11 -12.60 9.42
C GLU A 108 1.20 -11.57 8.77
N VAL A 109 -0.10 -11.93 8.67
CA VAL A 109 -1.13 -11.05 8.13
C VAL A 109 -2.04 -10.61 9.27
N THR A 110 -2.10 -9.31 9.53
CA THR A 110 -3.02 -8.73 10.50
C THR A 110 -4.30 -8.27 9.80
N PRO A 111 -5.46 -8.84 10.14
CA PRO A 111 -6.74 -8.39 9.58
C PRO A 111 -7.02 -6.93 9.99
N TYR A 112 -7.72 -6.21 9.13
CA TYR A 112 -8.28 -4.91 9.50
C TYR A 112 -9.46 -5.08 10.45
N GLY A 113 -9.56 -4.19 11.44
CA GLY A 113 -10.78 -4.05 12.24
C GLY A 113 -11.97 -3.53 11.42
N GLU A 114 -13.14 -3.42 12.05
CA GLU A 114 -14.35 -2.88 11.39
C GLU A 114 -14.23 -1.37 11.11
N GLU A 115 -13.51 -0.65 11.96
CA GLU A 115 -13.31 0.79 11.81
C GLU A 115 -12.37 1.11 10.65
N ARG A 116 -12.79 2.04 9.79
CA ARG A 116 -12.01 2.54 8.64
C ARG A 116 -11.51 3.96 8.86
N GLU A 117 -12.13 4.69 9.77
CA GLU A 117 -11.75 6.03 10.17
C GLU A 117 -11.41 6.06 11.65
N PHE A 118 -10.41 6.81 12.01
CA PHE A 118 -9.90 6.91 13.37
C PHE A 118 -9.85 8.36 13.79
N ALA A 119 -10.06 8.58 15.09
CA ALA A 119 -9.94 9.89 15.69
C ALA A 119 -9.11 9.83 16.96
N PHE A 120 -8.23 10.80 17.14
CA PHE A 120 -7.53 10.97 18.41
C PHE A 120 -7.19 12.44 18.66
N THR A 121 -6.78 12.74 19.89
CA THR A 121 -6.37 14.07 20.28
C THR A 121 -4.84 14.18 20.23
N LEU A 122 -4.34 15.17 19.50
CA LEU A 122 -2.91 15.44 19.38
C LEU A 122 -2.29 15.80 20.74
N PRO A 123 -1.19 15.15 21.14
CA PRO A 123 -0.64 15.27 22.51
C PRO A 123 0.03 16.62 22.78
N GLY A 124 0.39 17.39 21.78
CA GLY A 124 1.03 18.70 21.93
C GLY A 124 0.04 19.85 21.89
N SER A 125 -0.83 19.88 20.87
CA SER A 125 -1.77 20.97 20.64
C SER A 125 -3.15 20.74 21.25
N GLY A 126 -3.52 19.52 21.62
CA GLY A 126 -4.86 19.16 22.08
C GLY A 126 -5.91 19.15 20.99
N ARG A 127 -5.56 19.30 19.72
CA ARG A 127 -6.49 19.32 18.59
C ARG A 127 -6.97 17.90 18.27
N LYS A 128 -8.22 17.79 17.82
CA LYS A 128 -8.79 16.52 17.37
C LYS A 128 -8.48 16.31 15.90
N VAL A 129 -7.95 15.12 15.56
CA VAL A 129 -7.65 14.72 14.18
C VAL A 129 -8.48 13.49 13.84
N ARG A 130 -9.11 13.49 12.66
CA ARG A 130 -9.65 12.29 12.04
C ARG A 130 -8.80 11.91 10.84
N PHE A 131 -8.54 10.62 10.69
CA PHE A 131 -7.76 10.06 9.59
C PHE A 131 -8.32 8.70 9.18
N SER A 132 -7.92 8.21 8.01
CA SER A 132 -8.33 6.90 7.49
C SER A 132 -7.14 6.10 7.01
N TYR A 133 -7.37 4.82 6.79
CA TYR A 133 -6.41 3.99 6.06
C TYR A 133 -6.11 4.57 4.68
N LEU A 134 -4.93 4.23 4.16
CA LEU A 134 -4.60 4.46 2.76
C LEU A 134 -5.32 3.44 1.87
N ASP A 135 -5.70 3.91 0.70
CA ASP A 135 -6.21 3.13 -0.42
C ASP A 135 -5.40 3.42 -1.69
N GLY A 136 -5.63 2.68 -2.74
CA GLY A 136 -4.91 2.86 -3.99
C GLY A 136 -5.09 4.24 -4.63
N ASN A 137 -6.22 4.91 -4.42
CA ASN A 137 -6.43 6.28 -4.91
C ASN A 137 -5.51 7.27 -4.18
N LYS A 138 -5.35 7.10 -2.86
CA LYS A 138 -4.46 7.94 -2.04
C LYS A 138 -2.99 7.67 -2.40
N GLU A 139 -2.61 6.40 -2.60
CA GLU A 139 -1.28 6.01 -3.07
C GLU A 139 -0.96 6.66 -4.43
N LYS A 140 -1.89 6.56 -5.39
CA LYS A 140 -1.75 7.17 -6.72
C LYS A 140 -1.57 8.69 -6.63
N ARG A 141 -2.35 9.36 -5.77
CA ARG A 141 -2.19 10.81 -5.53
C ARG A 141 -0.82 11.14 -4.93
N LEU A 142 -0.31 10.31 -4.01
CA LEU A 142 1.02 10.50 -3.41
C LEU A 142 2.13 10.29 -4.45
N ALA A 143 2.04 9.25 -5.28
CA ALA A 143 2.99 8.96 -6.35
C ALA A 143 3.04 10.05 -7.45
N ALA A 144 1.91 10.73 -7.70
CA ALA A 144 1.82 11.82 -8.66
C ALA A 144 2.49 13.13 -8.20
N LEU A 145 2.88 13.24 -6.92
CA LEU A 145 3.58 14.42 -6.42
C LEU A 145 5.00 14.45 -6.95
N LYS A 146 5.44 15.63 -7.45
CA LYS A 146 6.82 15.81 -7.94
C LYS A 146 7.85 15.65 -6.84
N GLU A 147 7.51 16.12 -5.64
CA GLU A 147 8.34 16.05 -4.43
C GLU A 147 7.48 15.54 -3.27
N PRO A 148 7.35 14.21 -3.12
CA PRO A 148 6.62 13.65 -1.99
C PRO A 148 7.35 14.00 -0.68
N SER A 149 6.62 14.54 0.28
CA SER A 149 7.11 14.87 1.61
C SER A 149 6.28 14.17 2.68
N ILE A 150 6.81 14.07 3.90
CA ILE A 150 6.07 13.56 5.05
C ILE A 150 4.78 14.35 5.26
N SER A 151 4.82 15.68 5.13
CA SER A 151 3.62 16.53 5.21
C SER A 151 2.58 16.20 4.14
N SER A 152 3.01 15.84 2.92
CA SER A 152 2.10 15.42 1.84
C SER A 152 1.45 14.07 2.13
N ALA A 153 2.21 13.11 2.67
CA ALA A 153 1.70 11.81 3.07
C ALA A 153 0.68 11.93 4.22
N MET A 154 0.95 12.77 5.21
CA MET A 154 0.01 13.08 6.29
C MET A 154 -1.29 13.71 5.75
N LEU A 155 -1.20 14.72 4.87
CA LEU A 155 -2.36 15.38 4.27
C LEU A 155 -3.29 14.42 3.54
N ILE A 156 -2.74 13.41 2.90
CA ILE A 156 -3.53 12.42 2.13
C ILE A 156 -4.32 11.50 3.07
N ARG A 157 -3.81 11.22 4.26
CA ARG A 157 -4.46 10.35 5.26
C ARG A 157 -5.46 11.09 6.14
N ILE A 158 -5.21 12.36 6.45
CA ILE A 158 -6.03 13.15 7.37
C ILE A 158 -7.32 13.58 6.66
N ILE A 159 -8.45 13.33 7.31
CA ILE A 159 -9.76 13.74 6.86
C ILE A 159 -10.01 15.18 7.30
N ASP A 160 -9.86 15.47 8.59
CA ASP A 160 -9.97 16.81 9.16
C ASP A 160 -9.16 16.98 10.45
N VAL A 161 -8.98 18.23 10.83
CA VAL A 161 -8.44 18.65 12.12
C VAL A 161 -9.41 19.65 12.75
N ASP A 162 -10.03 19.30 13.88
CA ASP A 162 -11.12 20.06 14.53
C ASP A 162 -12.30 20.35 13.58
N GLY A 163 -12.65 19.39 12.71
CA GLY A 163 -13.71 19.53 11.72
C GLY A 163 -13.36 20.39 10.49
N ALA A 164 -12.14 20.92 10.39
CA ALA A 164 -11.68 21.70 9.24
C ALA A 164 -10.76 20.85 8.33
N PRO A 165 -10.83 21.00 6.99
CA PRO A 165 -9.94 20.30 6.07
C PRO A 165 -8.47 20.58 6.40
N PRO A 166 -7.58 19.57 6.33
CA PRO A 166 -6.17 19.76 6.60
C PRO A 166 -5.51 20.62 5.50
N SER A 167 -4.50 21.39 5.89
CA SER A 167 -3.72 22.22 4.96
C SER A 167 -2.23 21.97 5.10
N LYS A 168 -1.47 22.22 4.02
CA LYS A 168 -0.01 22.11 4.05
C LYS A 168 0.61 23.03 5.14
N LYS A 169 0.04 24.23 5.30
CA LYS A 169 0.46 25.15 6.34
C LYS A 169 0.28 24.53 7.74
N LEU A 170 -0.91 23.99 8.01
CA LEU A 170 -1.20 23.32 9.28
C LEU A 170 -0.22 22.20 9.56
N MET A 171 0.08 21.36 8.54
CA MET A 171 1.03 20.25 8.70
C MET A 171 2.45 20.75 8.99
N ASN A 172 2.87 21.85 8.38
CA ASN A 172 4.20 22.42 8.60
C ASN A 172 4.31 23.12 9.97
N ASP A 173 3.24 23.74 10.43
CA ASP A 173 3.18 24.45 11.72
C ASP A 173 2.98 23.50 12.91
N MET A 174 2.65 22.22 12.64
CA MET A 174 2.43 21.20 13.65
C MET A 174 3.73 20.88 14.40
N SER A 175 3.66 20.78 15.73
CA SER A 175 4.82 20.40 16.55
C SER A 175 5.33 18.99 16.20
N MET A 176 6.62 18.74 16.41
CA MET A 176 7.20 17.39 16.21
C MET A 176 6.52 16.34 17.08
N ARG A 177 6.06 16.73 18.27
CA ARG A 177 5.32 15.85 19.19
C ARG A 177 3.99 15.41 18.58
N ASP A 178 3.28 16.32 17.94
CA ASP A 178 2.01 16.02 17.26
C ASP A 178 2.23 15.23 15.97
N ARG A 179 3.29 15.58 15.22
CA ARG A 179 3.64 14.86 13.97
C ARG A 179 4.05 13.41 14.21
N SER A 180 4.73 13.13 15.31
CA SER A 180 5.16 11.77 15.66
C SER A 180 4.01 10.90 16.19
N ALA A 181 2.88 11.51 16.54
CA ALA A 181 1.67 10.80 16.97
C ALA A 181 0.73 10.44 15.80
N LEU A 182 0.94 11.05 14.62
CA LEU A 182 0.22 10.81 13.36
C LEU A 182 0.89 9.73 12.51
#